data_00a775128aa0adf5497b179a78916ecb
#
_entry.id   00a775128aa0adf5497b179a78916ecb
#
_cell.length_a   1.000
_cell.length_b   1.000
_cell.length_c   1.000
_cell.angle_alpha   90.00
_cell.angle_beta   90.00
_cell.angle_gamma   90.00
#
_symmetry.space_group_name_H-M   'P 1'
#
loop_
_entity.id
_entity.type
_entity.pdbx_description
1 polymer ?
#
loop_
_entity_poly.entity_id
_entity_poly.type
_entity_poly.pdbx_seq_one_letter_code
_entity_poly.pdbx_strand_id
1 'polypeptide(L)'
;MSISCQAALFFAPIALLAGPALHAQADPETARFQRCSGPGRVTCVVDGDTIWYRGTKIRVADINAPEVSQPACAQEAALGARATRRLTELLNAGPFSLQREGRDIDRYGRMLRVITRRGASLGSTLENEGLAEHWQGRRGSWCGAG
;
A
#
# COMPACT_ATOMS: atom_id res chain seq x y z
N MET A 1 46.77 -26.05 63.43
CA MET A 1 45.98 -24.83 63.05
C MET A 1 45.79 -24.86 61.57
N SER A 2 44.59 -25.28 61.15
CA SER A 2 44.21 -25.34 59.68
C SER A 2 43.20 -24.24 59.47
N ILE A 3 43.54 -23.31 58.57
CA ILE A 3 42.66 -22.20 58.17
C ILE A 3 42.03 -22.64 56.83
N SER A 4 40.74 -23.02 56.87
CA SER A 4 39.93 -23.26 55.66
C SER A 4 39.47 -21.94 55.07
N CYS A 5 39.92 -21.65 53.87
CA CYS A 5 39.48 -20.52 53.07
C CYS A 5 38.27 -20.98 52.22
N GLN A 6 37.03 -20.56 52.58
CA GLN A 6 35.84 -20.80 51.81
C GLN A 6 35.68 -19.65 50.80
N ALA A 7 35.81 -19.96 49.52
CA ALA A 7 35.50 -19.03 48.43
C ALA A 7 33.99 -19.02 48.18
N ALA A 8 33.33 -17.92 48.48
CA ALA A 8 31.93 -17.70 48.16
C ALA A 8 31.79 -17.23 46.68
N LEU A 9 31.19 -18.10 45.83
CA LEU A 9 30.83 -17.76 44.46
C LEU A 9 29.53 -16.97 44.48
N PHE A 10 29.62 -15.66 44.23
CA PHE A 10 28.45 -14.82 43.98
C PHE A 10 27.94 -15.02 42.55
N PHE A 11 26.85 -15.75 42.40
CA PHE A 11 26.06 -15.76 41.14
C PHE A 11 25.20 -14.51 41.09
N ALA A 12 25.55 -13.55 40.22
CA ALA A 12 24.70 -12.42 39.91
C ALA A 12 23.59 -12.88 38.96
N PRO A 13 22.30 -12.58 39.18
CA PRO A 13 21.24 -12.91 38.25
C PRO A 13 21.33 -11.97 37.01
N ILE A 14 21.47 -12.58 35.84
CA ILE A 14 21.34 -11.85 34.56
C ILE A 14 19.85 -11.52 34.38
N ALA A 15 19.47 -10.27 34.61
CA ALA A 15 18.15 -9.77 34.29
C ALA A 15 18.03 -9.67 32.76
N LEU A 16 17.26 -10.57 32.12
CA LEU A 16 16.84 -10.41 30.72
C LEU A 16 15.90 -9.19 30.66
N LEU A 17 16.41 -8.09 30.13
CA LEU A 17 15.58 -6.94 29.75
C LEU A 17 14.76 -7.35 28.52
N ALA A 18 13.51 -7.73 28.72
CA ALA A 18 12.54 -7.86 27.65
C ALA A 18 12.30 -6.46 27.07
N GLY A 19 12.87 -6.18 25.91
CA GLY A 19 12.60 -4.94 25.17
C GLY A 19 11.11 -4.84 24.81
N PRO A 20 10.57 -3.62 24.62
CA PRO A 20 9.18 -3.45 24.22
C PRO A 20 8.95 -4.17 22.90
N ALA A 21 8.02 -5.13 22.89
CA ALA A 21 7.56 -5.76 21.64
C ALA A 21 6.97 -4.66 20.75
N LEU A 22 7.56 -4.41 19.59
CA LEU A 22 6.96 -3.59 18.55
C LEU A 22 5.66 -4.29 18.14
N HIS A 23 4.54 -3.81 18.65
CA HIS A 23 3.24 -4.22 18.17
C HIS A 23 3.10 -3.65 16.75
N ALA A 24 3.29 -4.48 15.74
CA ALA A 24 2.90 -4.15 14.38
C ALA A 24 1.41 -3.83 14.42
N GLN A 25 1.04 -2.56 14.15
CA GLN A 25 -0.37 -2.18 14.10
C GLN A 25 -1.04 -3.02 13.01
N ALA A 26 -2.12 -3.70 13.38
CA ALA A 26 -2.91 -4.46 12.42
C ALA A 26 -3.52 -3.49 11.40
N ASP A 27 -3.58 -3.91 10.13
CA ASP A 27 -4.25 -3.17 9.08
C ASP A 27 -5.75 -3.07 9.40
N PRO A 28 -6.33 -1.87 9.59
CA PRO A 28 -7.68 -1.71 10.12
C PRO A 28 -8.78 -1.81 9.07
N GLU A 29 -8.42 -1.67 7.77
CA GLU A 29 -9.41 -1.56 6.71
C GLU A 29 -9.67 -2.92 6.05
N THR A 30 -10.96 -3.22 5.87
CA THR A 30 -11.41 -4.42 5.14
C THR A 30 -12.60 -4.06 4.27
N ALA A 31 -12.61 -4.52 3.02
CA ALA A 31 -13.74 -4.43 2.12
C ALA A 31 -13.61 -5.42 0.97
N ARG A 32 -14.72 -5.67 0.29
CA ARG A 32 -14.72 -6.39 -0.98
C ARG A 32 -14.82 -5.40 -2.12
N PHE A 33 -13.83 -5.40 -2.98
CA PHE A 33 -13.74 -4.55 -4.15
C PHE A 33 -14.13 -5.30 -5.41
N GLN A 34 -14.75 -4.59 -6.32
CA GLN A 34 -14.95 -4.97 -7.71
C GLN A 34 -14.62 -3.77 -8.60
N ARG A 35 -14.52 -3.96 -9.89
CA ARG A 35 -14.37 -2.83 -10.81
C ARG A 35 -15.62 -1.94 -10.73
N CYS A 36 -15.41 -0.62 -10.73
CA CYS A 36 -16.52 0.32 -10.74
C CYS A 36 -17.38 0.14 -12.00
N SER A 37 -18.69 0.12 -11.81
CA SER A 37 -19.69 0.08 -12.89
C SER A 37 -20.84 1.02 -12.53
N GLY A 38 -21.35 1.77 -13.49
CA GLY A 38 -22.46 2.70 -13.28
C GLY A 38 -22.16 3.91 -12.38
N PRO A 39 -23.21 4.66 -11.98
CA PRO A 39 -23.08 5.93 -11.25
C PRO A 39 -22.88 5.75 -9.72
N GLY A 40 -23.33 4.66 -9.13
CA GLY A 40 -23.31 4.41 -7.67
C GLY A 40 -21.95 3.91 -7.17
N ARG A 41 -20.95 4.78 -7.04
CA ARG A 41 -19.59 4.43 -6.65
C ARG A 41 -19.40 4.57 -5.16
N VAL A 42 -19.38 3.45 -4.42
CA VAL A 42 -19.18 3.44 -2.96
C VAL A 42 -17.87 2.73 -2.60
N THR A 43 -17.69 1.47 -3.06
CA THR A 43 -16.45 0.70 -2.82
C THR A 43 -16.14 -0.09 -4.08
N CYS A 44 -15.24 0.42 -4.88
CA CYS A 44 -14.85 -0.18 -6.17
C CYS A 44 -13.53 0.40 -6.67
N VAL A 45 -12.89 -0.28 -7.62
CA VAL A 45 -11.66 0.14 -8.29
C VAL A 45 -12.01 0.82 -9.62
N VAL A 46 -11.54 2.06 -9.81
CA VAL A 46 -11.72 2.83 -11.04
C VAL A 46 -10.67 2.41 -12.07
N ASP A 47 -9.41 2.47 -11.67
CA ASP A 47 -8.22 2.12 -12.44
C ASP A 47 -7.09 1.68 -11.50
N GLY A 48 -5.87 1.50 -12.02
CA GLY A 48 -4.73 0.98 -11.26
C GLY A 48 -4.23 1.89 -10.13
N ASP A 49 -4.68 3.13 -10.04
CA ASP A 49 -4.27 4.08 -8.99
C ASP A 49 -5.42 4.89 -8.39
N THR A 50 -6.67 4.54 -8.68
CA THR A 50 -7.84 5.25 -8.16
C THR A 50 -8.92 4.30 -7.71
N ILE A 51 -9.37 4.45 -6.48
CA ILE A 51 -10.46 3.66 -5.90
C ILE A 51 -11.55 4.56 -5.32
N TRP A 52 -12.73 3.98 -5.14
CA TRP A 52 -13.74 4.46 -4.20
C TRP A 52 -13.72 3.54 -2.99
N TYR A 53 -13.72 4.10 -1.80
CA TYR A 53 -13.80 3.36 -0.55
C TYR A 53 -14.73 4.07 0.41
N ARG A 54 -15.82 3.39 0.79
CA ARG A 54 -16.87 3.93 1.66
C ARG A 54 -17.36 5.31 1.22
N GLY A 55 -17.55 5.50 -0.09
CA GLY A 55 -18.04 6.76 -0.67
C GLY A 55 -17.00 7.85 -0.85
N THR A 56 -15.74 7.60 -0.47
CA THR A 56 -14.63 8.54 -0.67
C THR A 56 -13.79 8.11 -1.87
N LYS A 57 -13.53 9.06 -2.79
CA LYS A 57 -12.62 8.82 -3.92
C LYS A 57 -11.18 9.02 -3.47
N ILE A 58 -10.38 7.96 -3.60
CA ILE A 58 -8.98 7.91 -3.17
C ILE A 58 -8.08 7.75 -4.38
N ARG A 59 -7.05 8.60 -4.46
CA ARG A 59 -5.90 8.47 -5.38
C ARG A 59 -4.77 7.80 -4.62
N VAL A 60 -4.26 6.68 -5.14
CA VAL A 60 -3.06 6.02 -4.60
C VAL A 60 -1.87 6.93 -4.85
N ALA A 61 -1.25 7.44 -3.77
CA ALA A 61 -0.40 8.62 -3.81
C ALA A 61 1.00 8.38 -4.34
N ASP A 62 1.53 7.19 -4.15
CA ASP A 62 2.91 6.80 -4.45
C ASP A 62 3.13 6.30 -5.87
N ILE A 63 2.06 6.05 -6.63
CA ILE A 63 2.17 5.51 -8.00
C ILE A 63 1.40 6.32 -9.04
N ASN A 64 1.71 6.05 -10.31
CA ASN A 64 0.93 6.41 -11.48
C ASN A 64 0.67 5.13 -12.29
N ALA A 65 -0.59 4.83 -12.56
CA ALA A 65 -1.00 3.70 -13.38
C ALA A 65 -1.50 4.15 -14.76
N PRO A 66 -1.47 3.24 -15.77
CA PRO A 66 -2.02 3.52 -17.09
C PRO A 66 -3.52 3.81 -17.03
N GLU A 67 -3.98 4.73 -17.86
CA GLU A 67 -5.39 5.14 -17.96
C GLU A 67 -6.27 4.07 -18.60
N VAL A 68 -7.51 3.94 -18.11
CA VAL A 68 -8.50 3.03 -18.70
C VAL A 68 -9.66 3.75 -19.37
N SER A 69 -9.99 4.98 -18.93
CA SER A 69 -11.14 5.73 -19.47
C SER A 69 -10.79 6.51 -20.73
N GLN A 70 -9.58 7.04 -20.82
CA GLN A 70 -9.07 7.81 -21.95
C GLN A 70 -7.60 7.47 -22.22
N PRO A 71 -7.30 6.21 -22.59
CA PRO A 71 -5.93 5.80 -22.86
C PRO A 71 -5.42 6.48 -24.14
N ALA A 72 -4.15 6.88 -24.15
CA ALA A 72 -3.53 7.52 -25.31
C ALA A 72 -3.23 6.52 -26.45
N CYS A 73 -3.17 5.21 -26.16
CA CYS A 73 -2.93 4.16 -27.13
C CYS A 73 -3.48 2.80 -26.64
N ALA A 74 -3.53 1.82 -27.53
CA ALA A 74 -3.99 0.47 -27.22
C ALA A 74 -3.14 -0.23 -26.16
N GLN A 75 -1.82 0.03 -26.13
CA GLN A 75 -0.91 -0.50 -25.12
C GLN A 75 -1.27 0.03 -23.72
N GLU A 76 -1.52 1.31 -23.60
CA GLU A 76 -1.95 1.90 -22.34
C GLU A 76 -3.29 1.33 -21.87
N ALA A 77 -4.26 1.18 -22.76
CA ALA A 77 -5.56 0.57 -22.47
C ALA A 77 -5.40 -0.86 -21.91
N ALA A 78 -4.54 -1.67 -22.54
CA ALA A 78 -4.29 -3.04 -22.10
C ALA A 78 -3.58 -3.10 -20.74
N LEU A 79 -2.57 -2.27 -20.52
CA LEU A 79 -1.87 -2.17 -19.25
C LEU A 79 -2.79 -1.66 -18.14
N GLY A 80 -3.59 -0.62 -18.41
CA GLY A 80 -4.56 -0.07 -17.45
C GLY A 80 -5.60 -1.10 -17.01
N ALA A 81 -6.11 -1.90 -17.94
CA ALA A 81 -7.02 -3.00 -17.62
C ALA A 81 -6.36 -4.06 -16.72
N ARG A 82 -5.08 -4.37 -16.95
CA ARG A 82 -4.31 -5.30 -16.10
C ARG A 82 -4.05 -4.71 -14.72
N ALA A 83 -3.62 -3.45 -14.65
CA ALA A 83 -3.37 -2.74 -13.39
C ALA A 83 -4.64 -2.67 -12.52
N THR A 84 -5.79 -2.36 -13.13
CA THR A 84 -7.09 -2.32 -12.45
C THR A 84 -7.47 -3.69 -11.85
N ARG A 85 -7.32 -4.77 -12.62
CA ARG A 85 -7.56 -6.13 -12.10
C ARG A 85 -6.63 -6.44 -10.94
N ARG A 86 -5.34 -6.16 -11.11
CA ARG A 86 -4.33 -6.49 -10.11
C ARG A 86 -4.52 -5.73 -8.81
N LEU A 87 -4.84 -4.43 -8.89
CA LEU A 87 -5.18 -3.66 -7.69
C LEU A 87 -6.42 -4.23 -6.98
N THR A 88 -7.43 -4.64 -7.73
CA THR A 88 -8.62 -5.28 -7.16
C THR A 88 -8.27 -6.58 -6.43
N GLU A 89 -7.42 -7.43 -6.99
CA GLU A 89 -6.93 -8.65 -6.36
C GLU A 89 -6.14 -8.34 -5.08
N LEU A 90 -5.23 -7.37 -5.15
CA LEU A 90 -4.42 -6.96 -4.00
C LEU A 90 -5.29 -6.44 -2.86
N LEU A 91 -6.28 -5.61 -3.13
CA LEU A 91 -7.21 -5.10 -2.11
C LEU A 91 -8.05 -6.22 -1.48
N ASN A 92 -8.47 -7.20 -2.27
CA ASN A 92 -9.27 -8.33 -1.80
C ASN A 92 -8.47 -9.44 -1.11
N ALA A 93 -7.14 -9.38 -1.18
CA ALA A 93 -6.28 -10.42 -0.59
C ALA A 93 -6.18 -10.36 0.94
N GLY A 94 -6.71 -9.32 1.58
CA GLY A 94 -6.76 -9.20 3.03
C GLY A 94 -6.85 -7.75 3.52
N PRO A 95 -6.79 -7.53 4.83
CA PRO A 95 -6.83 -6.20 5.43
C PRO A 95 -5.73 -5.28 4.90
N PHE A 96 -5.97 -3.98 4.91
CA PHE A 96 -5.04 -2.96 4.45
C PHE A 96 -5.14 -1.69 5.32
N SER A 97 -4.20 -0.78 5.14
CA SER A 97 -4.18 0.55 5.77
C SER A 97 -4.15 1.64 4.71
N LEU A 98 -4.73 2.78 5.04
CA LEU A 98 -4.70 4.01 4.25
C LEU A 98 -3.76 5.00 4.92
N GLN A 99 -2.53 5.10 4.46
CA GLN A 99 -1.50 5.95 5.03
C GLN A 99 -1.51 7.33 4.36
N ARG A 100 -1.52 8.39 5.16
CA ARG A 100 -1.33 9.74 4.65
C ARG A 100 0.16 10.03 4.50
N GLU A 101 0.55 10.45 3.31
CA GLU A 101 1.87 10.98 3.04
C GLU A 101 1.75 12.35 2.37
N GLY A 102 2.27 13.38 3.03
CA GLY A 102 2.23 14.75 2.51
C GLY A 102 0.82 15.35 2.46
N ARG A 103 0.44 15.87 1.29
CA ARG A 103 -0.84 16.57 1.08
C ARG A 103 -2.02 15.59 1.20
N ASP A 104 -3.11 16.04 1.85
CA ASP A 104 -4.27 15.19 2.12
C ASP A 104 -5.21 15.02 0.92
N ILE A 105 -5.41 16.07 0.15
CA ILE A 105 -6.35 16.13 -0.96
C ILE A 105 -5.65 16.74 -2.18
N ASP A 106 -5.90 16.20 -3.36
CA ASP A 106 -5.39 16.75 -4.61
C ASP A 106 -6.28 17.90 -5.16
N ARG A 107 -5.83 18.50 -6.26
CA ARG A 107 -6.57 19.60 -6.92
C ARG A 107 -7.92 19.18 -7.51
N TYR A 108 -8.18 17.89 -7.61
CA TYR A 108 -9.45 17.34 -8.12
C TYR A 108 -10.37 16.86 -7.00
N GLY A 109 -10.02 17.14 -5.73
CA GLY A 109 -10.80 16.74 -4.56
C GLY A 109 -10.67 15.27 -4.17
N ARG A 110 -9.71 14.51 -4.73
CA ARG A 110 -9.46 13.12 -4.36
C ARG A 110 -8.57 13.08 -3.12
N MET A 111 -8.91 12.20 -2.19
CA MET A 111 -8.06 11.92 -1.03
C MET A 111 -6.78 11.22 -1.48
N LEU A 112 -5.62 11.67 -1.02
CA LEU A 112 -4.33 11.09 -1.33
C LEU A 112 -3.91 10.10 -0.23
N ARG A 113 -3.74 8.83 -0.56
CA ARG A 113 -3.29 7.78 0.38
C ARG A 113 -2.34 6.81 -0.29
N VAL A 114 -1.34 6.39 0.44
CA VAL A 114 -0.60 5.16 0.15
C VAL A 114 -1.37 4.00 0.76
N ILE A 115 -1.66 2.99 -0.02
CA ILE A 115 -2.36 1.79 0.45
C ILE A 115 -1.30 0.77 0.85
N THR A 116 -1.29 0.38 2.13
CA THR A 116 -0.28 -0.54 2.64
C THR A 116 -0.92 -1.80 3.22
N ARG A 117 -0.16 -2.89 3.24
CA ARG A 117 -0.46 -4.10 3.99
C ARG A 117 0.78 -4.52 4.75
N ARG A 118 0.65 -4.65 6.09
CA ARG A 118 1.78 -4.94 6.98
C ARG A 118 2.96 -3.99 6.74
N GLY A 119 2.67 -2.72 6.48
CA GLY A 119 3.65 -1.68 6.20
C GLY A 119 4.22 -1.64 4.77
N ALA A 120 3.93 -2.62 3.92
CA ALA A 120 4.39 -2.63 2.52
C ALA A 120 3.33 -2.01 1.59
N SER A 121 3.77 -1.13 0.66
CA SER A 121 2.88 -0.50 -0.31
C SER A 121 2.33 -1.52 -1.32
N LEU A 122 1.02 -1.50 -1.55
CA LEU A 122 0.39 -2.22 -2.66
C LEU A 122 0.73 -1.57 -4.01
N GLY A 123 0.98 -0.26 -4.02
CA GLY A 123 1.47 0.47 -5.19
C GLY A 123 2.82 -0.05 -5.64
N SER A 124 3.77 -0.24 -4.72
CA SER A 124 5.08 -0.82 -5.03
C SER A 124 4.99 -2.24 -5.60
N THR A 125 3.96 -3.01 -5.23
CA THR A 125 3.72 -4.31 -5.85
C THR A 125 3.36 -4.14 -7.34
N LEU A 126 2.49 -3.18 -7.67
CA LEU A 126 2.15 -2.87 -9.07
C LEU A 126 3.36 -2.35 -9.87
N GLU A 127 4.21 -1.53 -9.26
CA GLU A 127 5.47 -1.07 -9.87
C GLU A 127 6.38 -2.25 -10.23
N ASN A 128 6.61 -3.15 -9.28
CA ASN A 128 7.46 -4.32 -9.47
C ASN A 128 6.93 -5.27 -10.55
N GLU A 129 5.62 -5.29 -10.77
CA GLU A 129 4.96 -6.08 -11.82
C GLU A 129 4.89 -5.34 -13.17
N GLY A 130 5.41 -4.10 -13.26
CA GLY A 130 5.37 -3.27 -14.48
C GLY A 130 3.97 -2.76 -14.82
N LEU A 131 3.08 -2.66 -13.84
CA LEU A 131 1.69 -2.21 -13.98
C LEU A 131 1.46 -0.79 -13.48
N ALA A 132 2.48 -0.18 -12.86
CA ALA A 132 2.52 1.20 -12.43
C ALA A 132 3.96 1.71 -12.48
N GLU A 133 4.12 3.01 -12.37
CA GLU A 133 5.40 3.68 -12.14
C GLU A 133 5.33 4.48 -10.84
N HIS A 134 6.49 4.72 -10.22
CA HIS A 134 6.57 5.56 -9.05
C HIS A 134 6.13 7.00 -9.38
N TRP A 135 5.30 7.61 -8.51
CA TRP A 135 4.84 8.97 -8.72
C TRP A 135 5.96 9.98 -8.54
N GLN A 136 6.30 10.72 -9.59
CA GLN A 136 7.36 11.73 -9.62
C GLN A 136 6.80 13.16 -9.83
N GLY A 137 5.55 13.41 -9.45
CA GLY A 137 4.89 14.71 -9.65
C GLY A 137 4.33 14.94 -11.05
N ARG A 138 4.54 14.03 -12.00
CA ARG A 138 4.04 14.06 -13.37
C ARG A 138 3.71 12.65 -13.85
N ARG A 139 2.84 12.55 -14.84
CA ARG A 139 2.54 11.28 -15.51
C ARG A 139 3.63 10.94 -16.52
N GLY A 140 4.02 9.68 -16.59
CA GLY A 140 4.83 9.12 -17.65
C GLY A 140 4.01 8.78 -18.90
N SER A 141 4.67 8.25 -19.93
CA SER A 141 4.04 7.73 -21.14
C SER A 141 4.03 6.21 -21.10
N TRP A 142 2.88 5.62 -21.35
CA TRP A 142 2.69 4.18 -21.46
C TRP A 142 2.67 3.69 -22.92
N CYS A 143 2.74 4.64 -23.84
CA CYS A 143 2.78 4.35 -25.27
C CYS A 143 4.24 4.30 -25.72
N GLY A 144 4.67 3.22 -26.37
CA GLY A 144 5.98 3.13 -26.98
C GLY A 144 6.15 4.25 -28.01
N ALA A 145 7.38 4.74 -28.18
CA ALA A 145 7.72 5.53 -29.34
C ALA A 145 7.50 4.62 -30.56
N GLY A 146 6.48 4.96 -31.36
CA GLY A 146 6.23 4.35 -32.65
C GLY A 146 7.36 4.66 -33.64
#